data_bbaa4c703ccac1ebc89d8838c740b8cd
#
_entry.id   bbaa4c703ccac1ebc89d8838c740b8cd
#
_cell.length_a   1.000
_cell.length_b   1.000
_cell.length_c   1.000
_cell.angle_alpha   90.00
_cell.angle_beta   90.00
_cell.angle_gamma   90.00
#
_symmetry.space_group_name_H-M   'P 1'
#
loop_
_entity.id
_entity.type
_entity.pdbx_description
1 polymer ?
#
loop_
_entity_poly.entity_id
_entity_poly.type
_entity_poly.pdbx_seq_one_letter_code
_entity_poly.pdbx_strand_id
1 'polypeptide(L)'
;HVLNQMRLAGLDKMCLIPQDYLSEAGCTPVTNEEVKRLVDLRPDEFIGFAAVDPHDLEAPDKLEHAFADLDLRGLNLHPGRQRFYPMDGCVQGLYDICERYNRPVMFHTGMSWEPHTLAKYGRPVEFEELAETRPRLRFCLGHFGWPWLEEAAMLMVKHKNVYADTGLLYFDSAREFYAHLFTRELPSTWIDRSLRHQVMFGSDSPRFEQIRMARALD
;
A
#
# COMPACT_ATOMS: atom_id res chain seq x y z
N HIS A 1 -14.57 -6.11 16.89
CA HIS A 1 -13.22 -5.80 17.37
C HIS A 1 -12.59 -4.66 16.55
N VAL A 2 -12.49 -4.78 15.22
CA VAL A 2 -11.87 -3.79 14.32
C VAL A 2 -12.44 -2.38 14.52
N LEU A 3 -13.77 -2.21 14.45
CA LEU A 3 -14.42 -0.90 14.63
C LEU A 3 -14.15 -0.26 16.01
N ASN A 4 -13.99 -1.08 17.05
CA ASN A 4 -13.59 -0.57 18.36
C ASN A 4 -12.14 -0.07 18.35
N GLN A 5 -11.25 -0.78 17.67
CA GLN A 5 -9.86 -0.34 17.50
C GLN A 5 -9.80 0.99 16.73
N MET A 6 -10.53 1.10 15.62
CA MET A 6 -10.61 2.34 14.84
C MET A 6 -11.05 3.52 15.70
N ARG A 7 -12.17 3.37 16.43
CA ARG A 7 -12.70 4.42 17.31
C ARG A 7 -11.70 4.84 18.40
N LEU A 8 -11.04 3.85 19.04
CA LEU A 8 -10.05 4.13 20.09
C LEU A 8 -8.76 4.75 19.53
N ALA A 9 -8.45 4.51 18.26
CA ALA A 9 -7.33 5.12 17.56
C ALA A 9 -7.68 6.45 16.86
N GLY A 10 -8.94 6.92 16.98
CA GLY A 10 -9.38 8.16 16.32
C GLY A 10 -9.45 8.06 14.78
N LEU A 11 -9.69 6.87 14.25
CA LEU A 11 -9.76 6.61 12.82
C LEU A 11 -11.21 6.61 12.35
N ASP A 12 -11.53 7.47 11.38
CA ASP A 12 -12.86 7.55 10.78
C ASP A 12 -13.07 6.46 9.73
N LYS A 13 -12.04 6.17 8.92
CA LYS A 13 -12.12 5.20 7.83
C LYS A 13 -10.90 4.29 7.79
N MET A 14 -11.10 3.09 7.25
CA MET A 14 -10.05 2.10 7.02
C MET A 14 -10.09 1.57 5.59
N CYS A 15 -8.94 1.53 4.94
CA CYS A 15 -8.78 0.86 3.66
C CYS A 15 -8.67 -0.66 3.87
N LEU A 16 -9.52 -1.42 3.19
CA LEU A 16 -9.43 -2.88 3.08
C LEU A 16 -8.58 -3.19 1.85
N ILE A 17 -7.43 -3.80 2.08
CA ILE A 17 -6.39 -4.02 1.06
C ILE A 17 -6.22 -5.52 0.87
N PRO A 18 -6.93 -6.15 -0.10
CA PRO A 18 -6.81 -7.57 -0.39
C PRO A 18 -5.51 -7.89 -1.12
N GLN A 19 -5.23 -9.18 -1.26
CA GLN A 19 -4.07 -9.69 -1.99
C GLN A 19 -4.52 -10.79 -2.96
N ASP A 20 -3.86 -10.86 -4.12
CA ASP A 20 -4.06 -11.91 -5.11
C ASP A 20 -2.72 -12.53 -5.49
N TYR A 21 -2.60 -13.83 -5.31
CA TYR A 21 -1.39 -14.62 -5.54
C TYR A 21 -1.67 -15.83 -6.44
N LEU A 22 -2.59 -15.67 -7.39
CA LEU A 22 -3.07 -16.74 -8.23
C LEU A 22 -1.93 -17.47 -8.96
N SER A 23 -1.02 -16.73 -9.60
CA SER A 23 0.08 -17.31 -10.38
C SER A 23 1.18 -17.90 -9.49
N GLU A 24 1.42 -17.36 -8.31
CA GLU A 24 2.51 -17.82 -7.42
C GLU A 24 2.05 -18.93 -6.48
N ALA A 25 0.86 -18.83 -5.91
CA ALA A 25 0.37 -19.73 -4.87
C ALA A 25 -0.95 -20.45 -5.25
N GLY A 26 -1.49 -20.20 -6.43
CA GLY A 26 -2.75 -20.80 -6.90
C GLY A 26 -3.96 -20.37 -6.08
N CYS A 27 -3.91 -19.21 -5.41
CA CYS A 27 -4.99 -18.75 -4.55
C CYS A 27 -5.18 -17.22 -4.57
N THR A 28 -6.42 -16.82 -4.35
CA THR A 28 -6.83 -15.45 -4.04
C THR A 28 -7.45 -15.49 -2.64
N PRO A 29 -6.70 -15.05 -1.61
CA PRO A 29 -7.15 -15.18 -0.21
C PRO A 29 -8.47 -14.46 0.09
N VAL A 30 -8.70 -13.30 -0.54
CA VAL A 30 -9.93 -12.50 -0.44
C VAL A 30 -10.24 -11.94 -1.81
N THR A 31 -11.43 -12.22 -2.34
CA THR A 31 -11.84 -11.72 -3.66
C THR A 31 -12.29 -10.26 -3.62
N ASN A 32 -12.30 -9.61 -4.78
CA ASN A 32 -12.79 -8.23 -4.91
C ASN A 32 -14.27 -8.10 -4.50
N GLU A 33 -15.10 -9.12 -4.80
CA GLU A 33 -16.50 -9.20 -4.42
C GLU A 33 -16.69 -9.35 -2.89
N GLU A 34 -15.77 -10.06 -2.23
CA GLU A 34 -15.77 -10.16 -0.76
C GLU A 34 -15.43 -8.84 -0.10
N VAL A 35 -14.45 -8.12 -0.64
CA VAL A 35 -14.13 -6.75 -0.21
C VAL A 35 -15.35 -5.84 -0.40
N LYS A 36 -16.00 -5.88 -1.59
CA LYS A 36 -17.21 -5.11 -1.86
C LYS A 36 -18.31 -5.39 -0.86
N ARG A 37 -18.58 -6.66 -0.55
CA ARG A 37 -19.58 -7.04 0.47
C ARG A 37 -19.27 -6.44 1.84
N LEU A 38 -17.99 -6.42 2.26
CA LEU A 38 -17.58 -5.81 3.53
C LEU A 38 -17.79 -4.29 3.52
N VAL A 39 -17.45 -3.62 2.42
CA VAL A 39 -17.69 -2.19 2.24
C VAL A 39 -19.19 -1.87 2.30
N ASP A 40 -20.03 -2.65 1.63
CA ASP A 40 -21.49 -2.43 1.64
C ASP A 40 -22.13 -2.61 3.03
N LEU A 41 -21.56 -3.47 3.86
CA LEU A 41 -21.99 -3.62 5.25
C LEU A 41 -21.64 -2.40 6.12
N ARG A 42 -20.60 -1.64 5.77
CA ARG A 42 -20.07 -0.52 6.54
C ARG A 42 -19.47 0.57 5.63
N PRO A 43 -20.29 1.23 4.79
CA PRO A 43 -19.79 2.18 3.79
C PRO A 43 -19.21 3.46 4.39
N ASP A 44 -19.58 3.78 5.61
CA ASP A 44 -19.05 4.95 6.31
C ASP A 44 -17.67 4.70 6.91
N GLU A 45 -17.34 3.44 7.22
CA GLU A 45 -16.09 3.07 7.89
C GLU A 45 -15.06 2.42 6.95
N PHE A 46 -15.50 1.76 5.86
CA PHE A 46 -14.60 1.01 5.00
C PHE A 46 -14.47 1.59 3.59
N ILE A 47 -13.26 1.56 3.06
CA ILE A 47 -12.91 1.84 1.67
C ILE A 47 -12.27 0.57 1.12
N GLY A 48 -12.83 -0.01 0.05
CA GLY A 48 -12.28 -1.22 -0.56
C GLY A 48 -11.26 -0.90 -1.65
N PHE A 49 -10.14 -1.60 -1.63
CA PHE A 49 -9.20 -1.69 -2.75
C PHE A 49 -9.41 -3.00 -3.49
N ALA A 50 -9.07 -3.03 -4.77
CA ALA A 50 -8.98 -4.25 -5.56
C ALA A 50 -7.62 -4.90 -5.41
N ALA A 51 -7.54 -6.20 -5.68
CA ALA A 51 -6.30 -6.89 -5.97
C ALA A 51 -6.47 -7.73 -7.23
N VAL A 52 -5.40 -7.82 -8.01
CA VAL A 52 -5.29 -8.72 -9.16
C VAL A 52 -3.86 -9.27 -9.23
N ASP A 53 -3.69 -10.45 -9.79
CA ASP A 53 -2.38 -10.97 -10.10
C ASP A 53 -1.94 -10.47 -11.50
N PRO A 54 -0.86 -9.69 -11.62
CA PRO A 54 -0.46 -9.11 -12.90
C PRO A 54 -0.02 -10.13 -13.96
N HIS A 55 0.24 -11.37 -13.55
CA HIS A 55 0.57 -12.48 -14.48
C HIS A 55 -0.67 -13.24 -14.96
N ASP A 56 -1.84 -12.93 -14.42
CA ASP A 56 -3.10 -13.46 -14.92
C ASP A 56 -3.52 -12.67 -16.19
N LEU A 57 -3.80 -13.39 -17.27
CA LEU A 57 -4.24 -12.77 -18.53
C LEU A 57 -5.58 -12.02 -18.39
N GLU A 58 -6.40 -12.40 -17.42
CA GLU A 58 -7.68 -11.76 -17.11
C GLU A 58 -7.55 -10.58 -16.12
N ALA A 59 -6.35 -10.28 -15.62
CA ALA A 59 -6.15 -9.23 -14.63
C ALA A 59 -6.70 -7.86 -15.06
N PRO A 60 -6.54 -7.41 -16.33
CA PRO A 60 -7.14 -6.16 -16.79
C PRO A 60 -8.67 -6.15 -16.69
N ASP A 61 -9.32 -7.22 -17.12
CA ASP A 61 -10.79 -7.33 -17.10
C ASP A 61 -11.31 -7.41 -15.65
N LYS A 62 -10.63 -8.15 -14.78
CA LYS A 62 -10.93 -8.21 -13.35
C LYS A 62 -10.80 -6.86 -12.67
N LEU A 63 -9.77 -6.08 -13.02
CA LEU A 63 -9.56 -4.75 -12.48
C LEU A 63 -10.61 -3.75 -12.99
N GLU A 64 -10.93 -3.83 -14.29
CA GLU A 64 -11.99 -3.02 -14.89
C GLU A 64 -13.33 -3.25 -14.18
N HIS A 65 -13.73 -4.52 -14.00
CA HIS A 65 -14.91 -4.92 -13.24
C HIS A 65 -14.88 -4.39 -11.80
N ALA A 66 -13.73 -4.51 -11.12
CA ALA A 66 -13.57 -4.05 -9.75
C ALA A 66 -13.80 -2.53 -9.61
N PHE A 67 -13.41 -1.74 -10.60
CA PHE A 67 -13.61 -0.28 -10.57
C PHE A 67 -14.97 0.15 -11.10
N ALA A 68 -15.45 -0.45 -12.21
CA ALA A 68 -16.71 -0.05 -12.85
C ALA A 68 -17.93 -0.54 -12.10
N ASP A 69 -17.94 -1.81 -11.69
CA ASP A 69 -19.14 -2.47 -11.16
C ASP A 69 -19.12 -2.58 -9.63
N LEU A 70 -17.93 -2.81 -9.03
CA LEU A 70 -17.81 -2.94 -7.57
C LEU A 70 -17.45 -1.61 -6.88
N ASP A 71 -17.14 -0.54 -7.64
CA ASP A 71 -16.73 0.78 -7.13
C ASP A 71 -15.58 0.72 -6.12
N LEU A 72 -14.62 -0.20 -6.30
CA LEU A 72 -13.42 -0.25 -5.48
C LEU A 72 -12.51 0.95 -5.78
N ARG A 73 -11.79 1.44 -4.78
CA ARG A 73 -11.22 2.78 -4.77
C ARG A 73 -9.71 2.85 -5.02
N GLY A 74 -9.07 1.73 -5.25
CA GLY A 74 -7.65 1.62 -5.58
C GLY A 74 -7.26 0.20 -5.92
N LEU A 75 -6.03 0.00 -6.34
CA LEU A 75 -5.43 -1.29 -6.64
C LEU A 75 -4.34 -1.60 -5.62
N ASN A 76 -4.29 -2.81 -5.10
CA ASN A 76 -3.18 -3.32 -4.31
C ASN A 76 -2.35 -4.32 -5.11
N LEU A 77 -1.04 -4.16 -5.09
CA LEU A 77 -0.06 -5.04 -5.72
C LEU A 77 1.07 -5.37 -4.75
N HIS A 78 1.60 -6.58 -4.85
CA HIS A 78 2.71 -7.04 -4.02
C HIS A 78 3.91 -7.49 -4.88
N PRO A 79 4.74 -6.55 -5.37
CA PRO A 79 5.83 -6.84 -6.31
C PRO A 79 6.76 -7.97 -5.85
N GLY A 80 7.14 -7.96 -4.57
CA GLY A 80 8.02 -8.97 -3.99
C GLY A 80 7.48 -10.40 -4.04
N ARG A 81 6.17 -10.57 -3.94
CA ARG A 81 5.51 -11.88 -4.01
C ARG A 81 5.08 -12.23 -5.43
N GLN A 82 4.45 -11.29 -6.12
CA GLN A 82 4.00 -11.46 -7.51
C GLN A 82 5.15 -11.39 -8.53
N ARG A 83 6.40 -11.10 -8.09
CA ARG A 83 7.66 -11.18 -8.86
C ARG A 83 7.67 -10.35 -10.13
N PHE A 84 7.36 -9.07 -10.00
CA PHE A 84 7.48 -8.09 -11.08
C PHE A 84 8.19 -6.82 -10.59
N TYR A 85 8.88 -6.15 -11.50
CA TYR A 85 9.35 -4.78 -11.30
C TYR A 85 8.28 -3.77 -11.72
N PRO A 86 8.27 -2.55 -11.14
CA PRO A 86 7.23 -1.55 -11.43
C PRO A 86 7.08 -1.19 -12.91
N MET A 87 8.12 -1.37 -13.72
CA MET A 87 8.08 -1.08 -15.16
C MET A 87 7.87 -2.30 -16.06
N ASP A 88 7.68 -3.48 -15.50
CA ASP A 88 7.44 -4.68 -16.29
C ASP A 88 6.15 -4.60 -17.13
N GLY A 89 6.15 -5.25 -18.30
CA GLY A 89 5.03 -5.20 -19.23
C GLY A 89 3.71 -5.72 -18.67
N CYS A 90 3.74 -6.68 -17.74
CA CYS A 90 2.54 -7.29 -17.15
C CYS A 90 1.70 -6.30 -16.32
N VAL A 91 2.27 -5.21 -15.82
CA VAL A 91 1.55 -4.22 -14.99
C VAL A 91 1.13 -2.97 -15.74
N GLN A 92 1.65 -2.72 -16.96
CA GLN A 92 1.40 -1.45 -17.66
C GLN A 92 -0.09 -1.23 -17.97
N GLY A 93 -0.79 -2.26 -18.44
CA GLY A 93 -2.24 -2.20 -18.69
C GLY A 93 -3.05 -1.92 -17.42
N LEU A 94 -2.60 -2.41 -16.26
CA LEU A 94 -3.26 -2.14 -14.98
C LEU A 94 -3.10 -0.65 -14.57
N TYR A 95 -1.94 -0.06 -14.83
CA TYR A 95 -1.72 1.37 -14.59
C TYR A 95 -2.59 2.26 -15.49
N ASP A 96 -2.75 1.87 -16.77
CA ASP A 96 -3.64 2.59 -17.70
C ASP A 96 -5.08 2.61 -17.18
N ILE A 97 -5.57 1.49 -16.63
CA ILE A 97 -6.88 1.40 -16.00
C ILE A 97 -6.94 2.30 -14.75
N CYS A 98 -5.93 2.22 -13.87
CA CYS A 98 -5.88 3.06 -12.67
C CYS A 98 -5.90 4.56 -13.00
N GLU A 99 -5.15 5.01 -14.02
CA GLU A 99 -5.17 6.40 -14.48
C GLU A 99 -6.53 6.81 -15.06
N ARG A 100 -7.14 5.95 -15.87
CA ARG A 100 -8.46 6.20 -16.48
C ARG A 100 -9.57 6.38 -15.43
N TYR A 101 -9.57 5.56 -14.39
CA TYR A 101 -10.53 5.67 -13.28
C TYR A 101 -10.07 6.63 -12.18
N ASN A 102 -8.89 7.25 -12.31
CA ASN A 102 -8.28 8.10 -11.29
C ASN A 102 -8.18 7.38 -9.92
N ARG A 103 -7.78 6.10 -9.92
CA ARG A 103 -7.59 5.27 -8.73
C ARG A 103 -6.11 5.13 -8.39
N PRO A 104 -5.72 5.25 -7.12
CA PRO A 104 -4.34 5.04 -6.69
C PRO A 104 -3.94 3.57 -6.70
N VAL A 105 -2.63 3.33 -6.75
CA VAL A 105 -2.04 2.00 -6.54
C VAL A 105 -1.33 1.97 -5.18
N MET A 106 -1.60 0.95 -4.40
CA MET A 106 -0.85 0.60 -3.19
C MET A 106 0.14 -0.51 -3.54
N PHE A 107 1.40 -0.30 -3.29
CA PHE A 107 2.42 -1.33 -3.45
C PHE A 107 2.92 -1.78 -2.08
N HIS A 108 2.98 -3.09 -1.86
CA HIS A 108 3.83 -3.59 -0.79
C HIS A 108 5.28 -3.33 -1.17
N THR A 109 6.02 -2.59 -0.35
CA THR A 109 7.42 -2.26 -0.60
C THR A 109 8.31 -2.63 0.59
N GLY A 110 9.61 -2.70 0.34
CA GLY A 110 10.55 -3.08 1.37
C GLY A 110 10.52 -4.57 1.71
N MET A 111 10.76 -4.85 2.97
CA MET A 111 10.81 -6.21 3.50
C MET A 111 9.41 -6.74 3.77
N SER A 112 9.22 -8.04 3.51
CA SER A 112 8.03 -8.79 3.93
C SER A 112 8.43 -9.95 4.84
N TRP A 113 7.58 -10.26 5.81
CA TRP A 113 7.73 -11.45 6.67
C TRP A 113 7.34 -12.75 5.97
N GLU A 114 6.67 -12.65 4.83
CA GLU A 114 6.15 -13.80 4.13
C GLU A 114 7.27 -14.59 3.43
N PRO A 115 7.27 -15.93 3.56
CA PRO A 115 8.21 -16.77 2.82
C PRO A 115 8.06 -16.54 1.30
N HIS A 116 9.14 -16.81 0.56
CA HIS A 116 9.18 -16.70 -0.90
C HIS A 116 8.99 -15.29 -1.47
N THR A 117 8.94 -14.26 -0.62
CA THR A 117 8.89 -12.86 -1.02
C THR A 117 10.29 -12.30 -1.23
N LEU A 118 10.53 -11.62 -2.35
CA LEU A 118 11.83 -11.06 -2.71
C LEU A 118 11.79 -9.54 -2.65
N ALA A 119 12.42 -8.96 -1.63
CA ALA A 119 12.42 -7.52 -1.37
C ALA A 119 13.00 -6.67 -2.53
N LYS A 120 13.84 -7.25 -3.39
CA LYS A 120 14.42 -6.55 -4.56
C LYS A 120 13.36 -5.93 -5.48
N TYR A 121 12.21 -6.58 -5.64
CA TYR A 121 11.11 -6.08 -6.48
C TYR A 121 10.33 -4.92 -5.82
N GLY A 122 10.40 -4.80 -4.50
CA GLY A 122 9.75 -3.75 -3.71
C GLY A 122 10.71 -2.69 -3.19
N ARG A 123 11.95 -2.62 -3.69
CA ARG A 123 12.90 -1.58 -3.28
C ARG A 123 12.44 -0.22 -3.80
N PRO A 124 12.34 0.83 -2.98
CA PRO A 124 11.75 2.10 -3.38
C PRO A 124 12.35 2.72 -4.64
N VAL A 125 13.67 2.66 -4.82
CA VAL A 125 14.33 3.24 -6.01
C VAL A 125 13.84 2.63 -7.33
N GLU A 126 13.37 1.40 -7.34
CA GLU A 126 12.82 0.74 -8.54
C GLU A 126 11.53 1.40 -9.06
N PHE A 127 10.88 2.24 -8.23
CA PHE A 127 9.67 2.98 -8.57
C PHE A 127 9.94 4.37 -9.16
N GLU A 128 11.20 4.79 -9.26
CA GLU A 128 11.53 6.14 -9.75
C GLU A 128 11.08 6.36 -11.19
N GLU A 129 11.35 5.40 -12.07
CA GLU A 129 10.93 5.49 -13.48
C GLU A 129 9.41 5.51 -13.63
N LEU A 130 8.68 4.73 -12.81
CA LEU A 130 7.22 4.77 -12.75
C LEU A 130 6.73 6.17 -12.34
N ALA A 131 7.32 6.75 -11.30
CA ALA A 131 6.95 8.06 -10.82
C ALA A 131 7.17 9.16 -11.87
N GLU A 132 8.27 9.10 -12.60
CA GLU A 132 8.65 10.07 -13.64
C GLU A 132 7.79 9.92 -14.90
N THR A 133 7.60 8.70 -15.39
CA THR A 133 6.92 8.45 -16.67
C THR A 133 5.40 8.50 -16.57
N ARG A 134 4.84 8.29 -15.36
CA ARG A 134 3.39 8.30 -15.11
C ARG A 134 2.99 9.31 -14.01
N PRO A 135 3.16 10.63 -14.23
CA PRO A 135 2.94 11.64 -13.18
C PRO A 135 1.47 11.76 -12.73
N ARG A 136 0.52 11.21 -13.49
CA ARG A 136 -0.90 11.17 -13.11
C ARG A 136 -1.25 9.95 -12.25
N LEU A 137 -0.45 8.90 -12.29
CA LEU A 137 -0.63 7.73 -11.45
C LEU A 137 -0.16 8.04 -10.03
N ARG A 138 -1.10 8.12 -9.10
CA ARG A 138 -0.78 8.24 -7.67
C ARG A 138 -0.52 6.85 -7.12
N PHE A 139 0.58 6.69 -6.40
CA PHE A 139 0.85 5.42 -5.74
C PHE A 139 1.49 5.59 -4.37
N CYS A 140 1.27 4.60 -3.52
CA CYS A 140 1.79 4.53 -2.16
C CYS A 140 2.81 3.40 -2.02
N LEU A 141 3.95 3.74 -1.45
CA LEU A 141 4.97 2.80 -1.01
C LEU A 141 4.58 2.29 0.38
N GLY A 142 4.01 1.11 0.46
CA GLY A 142 3.65 0.46 1.70
C GLY A 142 4.84 0.28 2.62
N HIS A 143 4.60 0.34 3.93
CA HIS A 143 5.63 0.16 4.95
C HIS A 143 6.81 1.13 4.84
N PHE A 144 6.58 2.31 4.24
CA PHE A 144 7.62 3.32 3.96
C PHE A 144 8.85 2.76 3.22
N GLY A 145 8.71 1.62 2.54
CA GLY A 145 9.82 0.93 1.88
C GLY A 145 10.89 0.37 2.82
N TRP A 146 10.58 0.20 4.11
CA TRP A 146 11.57 -0.27 5.09
C TRP A 146 12.30 -1.54 4.62
N PRO A 147 13.65 -1.62 4.74
CA PRO A 147 14.55 -0.71 5.49
C PRO A 147 15.12 0.48 4.68
N TRP A 148 14.67 0.74 3.46
CA TRP A 148 15.20 1.80 2.58
C TRP A 148 14.40 3.11 2.67
N LEU A 149 14.24 3.64 3.90
CA LEU A 149 13.42 4.84 4.14
C LEU A 149 13.91 6.06 3.38
N GLU A 150 15.23 6.26 3.27
CA GLU A 150 15.80 7.40 2.57
C GLU A 150 15.48 7.38 1.06
N GLU A 151 15.45 6.19 0.45
CA GLU A 151 15.04 6.04 -0.95
C GLU A 151 13.56 6.44 -1.13
N ALA A 152 12.67 5.96 -0.25
CA ALA A 152 11.27 6.34 -0.29
C ALA A 152 11.08 7.85 -0.06
N ALA A 153 11.80 8.42 0.91
CA ALA A 153 11.77 9.87 1.17
C ALA A 153 12.28 10.69 -0.03
N MET A 154 13.36 10.26 -0.67
CA MET A 154 13.89 10.87 -1.88
C MET A 154 12.83 10.89 -3.00
N LEU A 155 12.16 9.77 -3.24
CA LEU A 155 11.10 9.70 -4.25
C LEU A 155 9.95 10.66 -3.95
N MET A 156 9.48 10.70 -2.69
CA MET A 156 8.40 11.62 -2.30
C MET A 156 8.79 13.09 -2.41
N VAL A 157 10.03 13.45 -2.09
CA VAL A 157 10.51 14.83 -2.27
C VAL A 157 10.53 15.22 -3.76
N LYS A 158 10.98 14.31 -4.62
CA LYS A 158 11.10 14.52 -6.05
C LYS A 158 9.77 14.48 -6.80
N HIS A 159 8.89 13.53 -6.45
CA HIS A 159 7.67 13.21 -7.19
C HIS A 159 6.41 13.43 -6.33
N LYS A 160 5.49 14.26 -6.82
CA LYS A 160 4.25 14.61 -6.09
C LYS A 160 3.17 13.53 -6.14
N ASN A 161 3.31 12.56 -7.01
CA ASN A 161 2.43 11.40 -7.16
C ASN A 161 2.84 10.19 -6.31
N VAL A 162 3.95 10.28 -5.56
CA VAL A 162 4.45 9.24 -4.65
C VAL A 162 4.05 9.54 -3.22
N TYR A 163 3.51 8.54 -2.54
CA TYR A 163 3.09 8.55 -1.14
C TYR A 163 3.74 7.39 -0.41
N ALA A 164 3.76 7.42 0.92
CA ALA A 164 4.13 6.28 1.73
C ALA A 164 3.21 6.16 2.96
N ASP A 165 3.08 4.95 3.52
CA ASP A 165 2.37 4.74 4.76
C ASP A 165 3.30 4.29 5.89
N THR A 166 2.78 4.45 7.12
CA THR A 166 3.49 4.11 8.35
C THR A 166 3.18 2.71 8.86
N GLY A 167 2.56 1.83 8.08
CA GLY A 167 2.24 0.45 8.44
C GLY A 167 3.49 -0.44 8.57
N LEU A 168 4.49 0.04 9.31
CA LEU A 168 5.80 -0.58 9.41
C LEU A 168 5.80 -1.86 10.23
N LEU A 169 6.62 -2.79 9.79
CA LEU A 169 6.86 -4.07 10.47
C LEU A 169 7.88 -3.84 11.59
N TYR A 170 7.45 -3.81 12.84
CA TYR A 170 8.35 -3.68 13.98
C TYR A 170 8.64 -5.04 14.62
N PHE A 171 9.79 -5.15 15.31
CA PHE A 171 10.24 -6.42 15.88
C PHE A 171 9.92 -6.57 17.36
N ASP A 172 9.98 -5.51 18.14
CA ASP A 172 9.89 -5.57 19.58
C ASP A 172 8.93 -4.50 20.14
N SER A 173 9.37 -3.24 20.21
CA SER A 173 8.56 -2.13 20.68
C SER A 173 8.20 -1.20 19.53
N ALA A 174 6.90 -1.09 19.21
CA ALA A 174 6.43 -0.20 18.16
C ALA A 174 6.91 1.25 18.41
N ARG A 175 6.76 1.74 19.65
CA ARG A 175 7.16 3.10 20.02
C ARG A 175 8.65 3.38 19.82
N GLU A 176 9.51 2.46 20.26
CA GLU A 176 10.95 2.63 20.12
C GLU A 176 11.38 2.53 18.66
N PHE A 177 10.76 1.62 17.92
CA PHE A 177 11.02 1.43 16.50
C PHE A 177 10.66 2.67 15.69
N TYR A 178 9.44 3.20 15.84
CA TYR A 178 9.01 4.42 15.16
C TYR A 178 9.82 5.64 15.59
N ALA A 179 10.10 5.80 16.88
CA ALA A 179 10.94 6.89 17.36
C ALA A 179 12.34 6.83 16.73
N HIS A 180 12.92 5.63 16.61
CA HIS A 180 14.21 5.47 15.93
C HIS A 180 14.13 5.88 14.46
N LEU A 181 13.15 5.36 13.71
CA LEU A 181 13.02 5.62 12.28
C LEU A 181 12.76 7.11 11.97
N PHE A 182 11.80 7.73 12.67
CA PHE A 182 11.33 9.08 12.34
C PHE A 182 12.01 10.21 13.11
N THR A 183 13.03 9.92 13.93
CA THR A 183 13.83 10.94 14.58
C THR A 183 15.34 10.79 14.35
N ARG A 184 15.79 9.58 14.03
CA ARG A 184 17.23 9.29 13.83
C ARG A 184 17.56 8.92 12.39
N GLU A 185 16.80 8.01 11.77
CA GLU A 185 17.05 7.63 10.37
C GLU A 185 16.48 8.68 9.42
N LEU A 186 15.22 9.12 9.64
CA LEU A 186 14.64 10.26 8.93
C LEU A 186 14.46 11.42 9.90
N PRO A 187 15.12 12.56 9.68
CA PRO A 187 14.90 13.74 10.50
C PRO A 187 13.41 14.14 10.53
N SER A 188 12.87 14.41 11.71
CA SER A 188 11.46 14.80 11.90
C SER A 188 11.07 15.99 11.01
N THR A 189 12.01 16.91 10.78
CA THR A 189 11.80 18.06 9.88
C THR A 189 11.49 17.67 8.43
N TRP A 190 11.91 16.49 7.98
CA TRP A 190 11.55 16.00 6.65
C TRP A 190 10.08 15.65 6.58
N ILE A 191 9.57 14.95 7.60
CA ILE A 191 8.15 14.60 7.70
C ILE A 191 7.31 15.88 7.80
N ASP A 192 7.63 16.76 8.76
CA ASP A 192 6.82 17.94 9.08
C ASP A 192 6.78 18.99 7.95
N ARG A 193 7.82 19.10 7.17
CA ARG A 193 7.95 20.14 6.13
C ARG A 193 7.79 19.61 4.72
N SER A 194 8.62 18.61 4.34
CA SER A 194 8.72 18.16 2.96
C SER A 194 7.70 17.11 2.60
N LEU A 195 7.42 16.16 3.51
CA LEU A 195 6.66 14.94 3.25
C LEU A 195 5.25 14.93 3.87
N ARG A 196 4.89 15.91 4.68
CA ARG A 196 3.65 15.93 5.49
C ARG A 196 2.35 15.65 4.71
N HIS A 197 2.33 15.91 3.41
CA HIS A 197 1.17 15.68 2.54
C HIS A 197 1.25 14.37 1.75
N GLN A 198 2.34 13.62 1.91
CA GLN A 198 2.61 12.38 1.20
C GLN A 198 2.79 11.17 2.13
N VAL A 199 2.80 11.41 3.45
CA VAL A 199 2.85 10.34 4.46
C VAL A 199 1.44 10.10 4.99
N MET A 200 1.03 8.84 5.03
CA MET A 200 -0.29 8.41 5.51
C MET A 200 -0.13 7.47 6.69
N PHE A 201 -1.12 7.48 7.58
CA PHE A 201 -1.18 6.49 8.65
C PHE A 201 -1.51 5.11 8.07
N GLY A 202 -0.70 4.11 8.41
CA GLY A 202 -0.94 2.69 8.18
C GLY A 202 -0.75 1.90 9.48
N SER A 203 -1.51 0.85 9.69
CA SER A 203 -1.42 0.00 10.87
C SER A 203 -1.02 -1.44 10.58
N ASP A 204 -1.10 -1.86 9.31
CA ASP A 204 -0.95 -3.26 8.90
C ASP A 204 -1.89 -4.21 9.69
N SER A 205 -3.09 -3.70 10.01
CA SER A 205 -4.13 -4.48 10.71
C SER A 205 -4.68 -5.58 9.76
N PRO A 206 -4.97 -6.79 10.25
CA PRO A 206 -5.07 -7.21 11.66
C PRO A 206 -3.78 -7.71 12.31
N ARG A 207 -2.66 -7.67 11.60
CA ARG A 207 -1.37 -8.15 12.13
C ARG A 207 -0.95 -7.36 13.38
N PHE A 208 -1.13 -6.03 13.32
CA PHE A 208 -0.89 -5.13 14.43
C PHE A 208 -2.16 -4.40 14.83
N GLU A 209 -2.28 -4.10 16.14
CA GLU A 209 -3.43 -3.35 16.65
C GLU A 209 -3.34 -1.88 16.22
N GLN A 210 -4.40 -1.35 15.61
CA GLN A 210 -4.47 0.03 15.13
C GLN A 210 -4.14 1.04 16.24
N ILE A 211 -4.70 0.84 17.45
CA ILE A 211 -4.45 1.73 18.58
C ILE A 211 -2.99 1.73 19.03
N ARG A 212 -2.33 0.57 18.97
CA ARG A 212 -0.89 0.48 19.30
C ARG A 212 -0.05 1.26 18.31
N MET A 213 -0.35 1.13 17.03
CA MET A 213 0.36 1.83 15.97
C MET A 213 0.11 3.34 16.03
N ALA A 214 -1.13 3.78 16.25
CA ALA A 214 -1.44 5.20 16.41
C ALA A 214 -0.67 5.81 17.59
N ARG A 215 -0.70 5.18 18.76
CA ARG A 215 0.04 5.65 19.95
C ARG A 215 1.57 5.60 19.81
N ALA A 216 2.09 4.84 18.89
CA ALA A 216 3.53 4.78 18.64
C ALA A 216 4.04 5.96 17.80
N LEU A 217 3.13 6.62 17.08
CA LEU A 217 3.41 7.80 16.26
C LEU A 217 3.15 9.12 17.00
N ASP A 218 2.40 9.10 18.12
CA ASP A 218 2.22 10.23 19.04
C ASP A 218 3.50 10.48 19.89
#